data_6de9c901edbb02a6ee185aa514523858
#
_entry.id   6de9c901edbb02a6ee185aa514523858
#
_cell.length_a   1.000
_cell.length_b   1.000
_cell.length_c   1.000
_cell.angle_alpha   90.00
_cell.angle_beta   90.00
_cell.angle_gamma   90.00
#
_symmetry.space_group_name_H-M   'P 1'
#
loop_
_entity.id
_entity.type
_entity.pdbx_description
1 polymer ?
#
loop_
_entity_poly.entity_id
_entity_poly.type
_entity_poly.pdbx_seq_one_letter_code
_entity_poly.pdbx_strand_id
1 'polypeptide(L)'
;MENYRFVDRTGVKVEPLRLIPPVVIKKKAIDDEIERLAALPRPLNGQRESRVVHTRTGVGDGLAYTIGVSICVLKPGERTKPMRHNSSLVDFCIRGAGRTLVDGKQIDYQQYDVWTTPSWSVFENFNDTDELQVRLSYSNSPLLEKLNVYIAEEEPPLNSTATKPAHEIVDSAKTNPFGTFPLSEDGAWLMPYERLINPDHVELRPLHWPWQSVKAELDKLKNLGTSYAGRRLYLMYDPATGRTNGTTHTFFATITVRPKNIVDRPHRHVSAAVNYYFHGRGYSTVEGKRYEWEAGDLMLSAPGWAIHNHASKDEDVYELTIQDQPMHLALGSLLWHEDLRGEPKLLGLSSGFATNRAMV
;
A
#
# COMPACT_ATOMS: atom_id res chain seq x y z
N MET A 1 11.32 38.40 11.05
CA MET A 1 12.09 37.64 10.04
C MET A 1 11.09 37.20 8.97
N GLU A 2 11.41 37.43 7.70
CA GLU A 2 10.56 36.96 6.60
C GLU A 2 10.63 35.42 6.51
N ASN A 3 9.46 34.76 6.42
CA ASN A 3 9.35 33.30 6.37
C ASN A 3 9.26 32.77 4.93
N TYR A 4 9.68 33.54 3.94
CA TYR A 4 9.71 33.19 2.53
C TYR A 4 11.00 33.63 1.86
N ARG A 5 11.26 33.06 0.71
CA ARG A 5 12.32 33.50 -0.22
C ARG A 5 11.89 33.28 -1.65
N PHE A 6 12.34 34.13 -2.56
CA PHE A 6 12.24 33.84 -3.99
C PHE A 6 13.36 32.90 -4.42
N VAL A 7 13.01 31.91 -5.24
CA VAL A 7 13.96 31.00 -5.85
C VAL A 7 13.91 31.23 -7.36
N ASP A 8 14.97 31.81 -7.92
CA ASP A 8 15.06 32.01 -9.36
C ASP A 8 15.15 30.66 -10.07
N ARG A 9 14.22 30.42 -11.00
CA ARG A 9 14.13 29.21 -11.83
C ARG A 9 14.42 29.50 -13.29
N THR A 10 14.83 30.70 -13.62
CA THR A 10 15.12 31.12 -15.00
C THR A 10 16.30 30.32 -15.56
N GLY A 11 16.07 29.61 -16.65
CA GLY A 11 17.11 28.83 -17.33
C GLY A 11 17.58 27.57 -16.56
N VAL A 12 16.92 27.18 -15.46
CA VAL A 12 17.28 25.97 -14.73
C VAL A 12 17.01 24.74 -15.60
N LYS A 13 18.05 23.94 -15.81
CA LYS A 13 17.93 22.66 -16.52
C LYS A 13 17.17 21.64 -15.70
N VAL A 14 16.43 20.76 -16.39
CA VAL A 14 15.79 19.62 -15.77
C VAL A 14 16.86 18.62 -15.35
N GLU A 15 16.97 18.38 -14.06
CA GLU A 15 17.87 17.36 -13.53
C GLU A 15 17.27 15.96 -13.72
N PRO A 16 18.10 14.94 -14.04
CA PRO A 16 17.66 13.56 -14.07
C PRO A 16 17.06 13.12 -12.73
N LEU A 17 16.04 12.27 -12.78
CA LEU A 17 15.45 11.68 -11.57
C LEU A 17 16.52 10.87 -10.81
N ARG A 18 16.73 11.19 -9.54
CA ARG A 18 17.59 10.42 -8.63
C ARG A 18 16.77 9.37 -7.93
N LEU A 19 16.96 8.12 -8.32
CA LEU A 19 16.31 6.97 -7.67
C LEU A 19 16.98 6.68 -6.32
N ILE A 20 16.18 6.26 -5.33
CA ILE A 20 16.72 5.60 -4.15
C ILE A 20 17.13 4.18 -4.55
N PRO A 21 18.20 3.60 -3.97
CA PRO A 21 18.60 2.25 -4.31
C PRO A 21 17.56 1.23 -3.81
N PRO A 22 17.37 0.10 -4.49
CA PRO A 22 16.61 -1.01 -3.93
C PRO A 22 17.32 -1.58 -2.70
N VAL A 23 16.53 -2.16 -1.78
CA VAL A 23 17.06 -2.78 -0.57
C VAL A 23 16.33 -4.09 -0.29
N VAL A 24 17.08 -5.10 0.14
CA VAL A 24 16.55 -6.38 0.67
C VAL A 24 16.82 -6.43 2.16
N ILE A 25 15.76 -6.46 2.95
CA ILE A 25 15.79 -6.70 4.38
C ILE A 25 15.65 -8.21 4.56
N LYS A 26 16.72 -8.85 5.00
CA LYS A 26 16.78 -10.30 5.14
C LYS A 26 15.91 -10.79 6.29
N LYS A 27 15.32 -11.99 6.11
CA LYS A 27 14.54 -12.69 7.13
C LYS A 27 15.21 -12.65 8.49
N LYS A 28 16.51 -12.92 8.54
CA LYS A 28 17.26 -12.89 9.78
C LYS A 28 17.17 -11.54 10.51
N ALA A 29 17.26 -10.42 9.79
CA ALA A 29 17.15 -9.10 10.39
C ALA A 29 15.71 -8.81 10.88
N ILE A 30 14.71 -9.33 10.17
CA ILE A 30 13.30 -9.24 10.60
C ILE A 30 13.07 -10.09 11.83
N ASP A 31 13.59 -11.33 11.87
CA ASP A 31 13.47 -12.23 13.02
C ASP A 31 14.19 -11.64 14.26
N ASP A 32 15.41 -11.12 14.10
CA ASP A 32 16.18 -10.47 15.18
C ASP A 32 15.39 -9.28 15.77
N GLU A 33 14.71 -8.50 14.92
CA GLU A 33 13.89 -7.37 15.35
C GLU A 33 12.59 -7.81 16.05
N ILE A 34 11.94 -8.88 15.57
CA ILE A 34 10.79 -9.51 16.23
C ILE A 34 11.18 -9.98 17.64
N GLU A 35 12.31 -10.67 17.78
CA GLU A 35 12.81 -11.13 19.09
C GLU A 35 13.11 -9.96 20.01
N ARG A 36 13.75 -8.91 19.50
CA ARG A 36 14.02 -7.69 20.26
C ARG A 36 12.73 -7.04 20.77
N LEU A 37 11.71 -6.89 19.90
CA LEU A 37 10.41 -6.34 20.26
C LEU A 37 9.69 -7.22 21.29
N ALA A 38 9.70 -8.54 21.12
CA ALA A 38 9.08 -9.48 22.04
C ALA A 38 9.74 -9.47 23.43
N ALA A 39 11.05 -9.19 23.51
CA ALA A 39 11.77 -9.08 24.76
C ALA A 39 11.46 -7.80 25.55
N LEU A 40 10.93 -6.75 24.88
CA LEU A 40 10.58 -5.50 25.58
C LEU A 40 9.43 -5.72 26.59
N PRO A 41 9.40 -4.96 27.68
CA PRO A 41 8.23 -4.91 28.55
C PRO A 41 7.01 -4.41 27.78
N ARG A 42 5.80 -4.70 28.29
CA ARG A 42 4.57 -4.23 27.65
C ARG A 42 4.52 -2.69 27.67
N PRO A 43 4.43 -2.03 26.49
CA PRO A 43 4.28 -0.58 26.42
C PRO A 43 2.93 -0.11 27.00
N LEU A 44 2.81 1.16 27.37
CA LEU A 44 1.59 1.72 27.95
C LEU A 44 0.39 1.62 26.99
N ASN A 45 0.62 1.82 25.70
CA ASN A 45 -0.40 1.65 24.65
C ASN A 45 -0.53 0.21 24.14
N GLY A 46 0.25 -0.73 24.69
CA GLY A 46 0.26 -2.14 24.30
C GLY A 46 0.91 -2.44 22.97
N GLN A 47 1.43 -1.44 22.24
CA GLN A 47 1.94 -1.62 20.88
C GLN A 47 3.47 -1.73 20.88
N ARG A 48 3.98 -2.91 20.48
CA ARG A 48 5.39 -3.07 20.11
C ARG A 48 5.51 -2.98 18.60
N GLU A 49 6.13 -1.92 18.15
CA GLU A 49 6.27 -1.61 16.74
C GLU A 49 7.69 -1.16 16.41
N SER A 50 8.19 -1.59 15.26
CA SER A 50 9.42 -1.09 14.67
C SER A 50 9.20 -0.81 13.20
N ARG A 51 9.43 0.42 12.77
CA ARG A 51 9.28 0.82 11.39
C ARG A 51 10.56 0.53 10.61
N VAL A 52 10.42 -0.10 9.45
CA VAL A 52 11.51 -0.33 8.49
C VAL A 52 11.68 0.93 7.65
N VAL A 53 12.81 1.61 7.81
CA VAL A 53 13.09 2.90 7.16
C VAL A 53 14.23 2.75 6.16
N HIS A 54 14.03 3.26 4.95
CA HIS A 54 15.10 3.39 3.97
C HIS A 54 15.94 4.64 4.27
N THR A 55 17.24 4.48 4.41
CA THR A 55 18.17 5.55 4.84
C THR A 55 18.23 6.77 3.89
N ARG A 56 17.60 6.71 2.72
CA ARG A 56 17.56 7.75 1.69
C ARG A 56 16.20 8.43 1.53
N THR A 57 15.16 8.03 2.27
CA THR A 57 13.82 8.63 2.13
C THR A 57 13.69 10.00 2.80
N GLY A 58 14.51 10.30 3.79
CA GLY A 58 14.50 11.59 4.50
C GLY A 58 13.27 11.79 5.38
N VAL A 59 12.72 13.00 5.39
CA VAL A 59 11.53 13.35 6.19
C VAL A 59 10.33 12.48 5.76
N GLY A 60 9.56 12.00 6.74
CA GLY A 60 8.50 11.02 6.53
C GLY A 60 9.10 9.62 6.37
N ASP A 61 9.47 9.02 7.51
CA ASP A 61 10.25 7.78 7.57
C ASP A 61 9.49 6.58 7.02
N GLY A 62 9.74 6.23 5.75
CA GLY A 62 9.18 5.06 5.08
C GLY A 62 10.22 4.18 4.42
N LEU A 63 9.85 2.97 4.06
CA LEU A 63 10.64 2.10 3.20
C LEU A 63 10.67 2.63 1.76
N ALA A 64 9.57 3.25 1.33
CA ALA A 64 9.49 4.12 0.16
C ALA A 64 8.98 5.50 0.59
N TYR A 65 9.02 6.49 -0.32
CA TYR A 65 8.58 7.87 -0.01
C TYR A 65 7.12 7.96 0.45
N THR A 66 6.29 7.01 0.06
CA THR A 66 4.84 7.00 0.26
C THR A 66 4.35 5.79 1.04
N ILE A 67 5.22 4.79 1.25
CA ILE A 67 4.86 3.51 1.87
C ILE A 67 5.74 3.28 3.10
N GLY A 68 5.10 3.24 4.27
CA GLY A 68 5.66 2.77 5.52
C GLY A 68 5.44 1.26 5.67
N VAL A 69 6.37 0.59 6.31
CA VAL A 69 6.25 -0.81 6.72
C VAL A 69 6.70 -0.91 8.17
N SER A 70 5.82 -1.41 9.02
CA SER A 70 6.12 -1.64 10.44
C SER A 70 6.03 -3.13 10.77
N ILE A 71 6.96 -3.61 11.60
CA ILE A 71 6.88 -4.91 12.26
C ILE A 71 6.16 -4.69 13.58
N CYS A 72 4.99 -5.33 13.75
CA CYS A 72 4.17 -5.22 14.96
C CYS A 72 4.10 -6.57 15.65
N VAL A 73 4.27 -6.58 16.99
CA VAL A 73 4.36 -7.80 17.80
C VAL A 73 3.40 -7.73 18.99
N LEU A 74 2.58 -8.76 19.16
CA LEU A 74 1.79 -8.98 20.37
C LEU A 74 2.12 -10.36 20.96
N LYS A 75 2.40 -10.39 22.26
CA LYS A 75 2.60 -11.63 23.01
C LYS A 75 1.25 -12.25 23.39
N PRO A 76 1.23 -13.54 23.76
CA PRO A 76 0.01 -14.19 24.24
C PRO A 76 -0.75 -13.37 25.28
N GLY A 77 -2.05 -13.22 25.11
CA GLY A 77 -2.94 -12.49 26.01
C GLY A 77 -2.80 -10.96 25.97
N GLU A 78 -1.99 -10.41 25.08
CA GLU A 78 -1.80 -8.95 24.96
C GLU A 78 -2.78 -8.34 23.95
N ARG A 79 -3.01 -7.04 24.15
CA ARG A 79 -3.75 -6.20 23.20
C ARG A 79 -3.17 -4.80 23.17
N THR A 80 -3.40 -4.09 22.06
CA THR A 80 -3.15 -2.65 21.99
C THR A 80 -4.28 -1.89 22.66
N LYS A 81 -4.07 -0.61 22.97
CA LYS A 81 -5.16 0.31 23.24
C LYS A 81 -5.83 0.75 21.93
N PRO A 82 -7.10 1.18 21.98
CA PRO A 82 -7.74 1.79 20.84
C PRO A 82 -6.97 3.01 20.36
N MET A 83 -6.83 3.14 19.04
CA MET A 83 -6.22 4.30 18.41
C MET A 83 -6.86 4.59 17.06
N ARG A 84 -6.67 5.80 16.55
CA ARG A 84 -6.99 6.16 15.17
C ARG A 84 -5.95 7.12 14.61
N HIS A 85 -5.83 7.12 13.31
CA HIS A 85 -5.00 8.09 12.56
C HIS A 85 -5.56 8.27 11.15
N ASN A 86 -5.17 9.36 10.49
CA ASN A 86 -5.64 9.67 9.15
C ASN A 86 -4.87 8.97 8.03
N SER A 87 -4.00 8.00 8.35
CA SER A 87 -3.44 7.07 7.35
C SER A 87 -4.29 5.81 7.24
N SER A 88 -4.29 5.19 6.06
CA SER A 88 -4.87 3.86 5.84
C SER A 88 -3.82 2.78 6.09
N LEU A 89 -4.26 1.61 6.60
CA LEU A 89 -3.39 0.45 6.78
C LEU A 89 -3.83 -0.71 5.89
N VAL A 90 -2.83 -1.48 5.47
CA VAL A 90 -2.99 -2.88 5.05
C VAL A 90 -2.09 -3.71 5.96
N ASP A 91 -2.69 -4.59 6.72
CA ASP A 91 -1.98 -5.49 7.62
C ASP A 91 -1.86 -6.88 7.00
N PHE A 92 -0.73 -7.52 7.23
CA PHE A 92 -0.43 -8.88 6.78
C PHE A 92 0.14 -9.70 7.94
N CYS A 93 -0.56 -10.73 8.35
CA CYS A 93 -0.10 -11.62 9.42
C CYS A 93 1.01 -12.54 8.92
N ILE A 94 2.24 -12.36 9.41
CA ILE A 94 3.37 -13.21 9.02
C ILE A 94 3.63 -14.37 9.99
N ARG A 95 3.07 -14.30 11.22
CA ARG A 95 3.22 -15.37 12.23
C ARG A 95 2.05 -15.34 13.22
N GLY A 96 1.55 -16.52 13.59
CA GLY A 96 0.50 -16.70 14.58
C GLY A 96 -0.88 -16.34 14.04
N ALA A 97 -1.77 -16.00 14.96
CA ALA A 97 -3.14 -15.59 14.70
C ALA A 97 -3.56 -14.51 15.70
N GLY A 98 -4.73 -13.91 15.49
CA GLY A 98 -5.27 -12.90 16.38
C GLY A 98 -6.58 -12.34 15.86
N ARG A 99 -7.02 -11.24 16.44
CA ARG A 99 -8.17 -10.49 15.93
C ARG A 99 -7.92 -8.99 16.01
N THR A 100 -8.61 -8.26 15.18
CA THR A 100 -8.68 -6.81 15.25
C THR A 100 -10.13 -6.35 15.33
N LEU A 101 -10.36 -5.27 16.06
CA LEU A 101 -11.61 -4.51 15.99
C LEU A 101 -11.34 -3.24 15.19
N VAL A 102 -12.13 -2.98 14.16
CA VAL A 102 -12.05 -1.75 13.36
C VAL A 102 -13.45 -1.15 13.28
N ASP A 103 -13.66 -0.01 13.90
CA ASP A 103 -14.98 0.64 14.07
C ASP A 103 -16.05 -0.33 14.58
N GLY A 104 -15.66 -1.20 15.54
CA GLY A 104 -16.53 -2.22 16.14
C GLY A 104 -16.72 -3.50 15.30
N LYS A 105 -16.22 -3.54 14.06
CA LYS A 105 -16.20 -4.77 13.28
C LYS A 105 -15.02 -5.64 13.68
N GLN A 106 -15.29 -6.87 14.10
CA GLN A 106 -14.26 -7.85 14.39
C GLN A 106 -13.80 -8.55 13.11
N ILE A 107 -12.49 -8.71 13.00
CA ILE A 107 -11.80 -9.53 11.99
C ILE A 107 -10.90 -10.50 12.75
N ASP A 108 -11.21 -11.78 12.67
CA ASP A 108 -10.34 -12.85 13.14
C ASP A 108 -9.41 -13.23 11.99
N TYR A 109 -8.11 -13.27 12.25
CA TYR A 109 -7.10 -13.54 11.21
C TYR A 109 -6.09 -14.58 11.67
N GLN A 110 -5.50 -15.23 10.71
CA GLN A 110 -4.43 -16.22 10.88
C GLN A 110 -3.25 -15.89 9.94
N GLN A 111 -2.20 -16.70 10.03
CA GLN A 111 -1.00 -16.52 9.22
C GLN A 111 -1.31 -16.39 7.72
N TYR A 112 -0.77 -15.35 7.09
CA TYR A 112 -0.91 -14.93 5.70
C TYR A 112 -2.26 -14.32 5.32
N ASP A 113 -3.13 -14.08 6.27
CA ASP A 113 -4.30 -13.25 6.05
C ASP A 113 -3.90 -11.77 5.88
N VAL A 114 -4.69 -11.07 5.05
CA VAL A 114 -4.58 -9.62 4.84
C VAL A 114 -5.87 -8.94 5.23
N TRP A 115 -5.78 -7.76 5.84
CA TRP A 115 -6.96 -6.93 6.12
C TRP A 115 -6.63 -5.45 6.02
N THR A 116 -7.66 -4.62 5.94
CA THR A 116 -7.52 -3.16 5.88
C THR A 116 -8.06 -2.49 7.14
N THR A 117 -7.40 -1.40 7.52
CA THR A 117 -7.92 -0.39 8.45
C THR A 117 -8.05 0.93 7.68
N PRO A 118 -9.30 1.38 7.39
CA PRO A 118 -9.51 2.65 6.71
C PRO A 118 -8.97 3.84 7.49
N SER A 119 -8.69 4.94 6.76
CA SER A 119 -8.29 6.21 7.37
C SER A 119 -9.31 6.67 8.41
N TRP A 120 -8.82 7.12 9.55
CA TRP A 120 -9.58 7.65 10.69
C TRP A 120 -10.49 6.64 11.41
N SER A 121 -10.44 5.35 11.05
CA SER A 121 -11.12 4.29 11.81
C SER A 121 -10.46 4.05 13.15
N VAL A 122 -11.26 3.81 14.19
CA VAL A 122 -10.76 3.39 15.50
C VAL A 122 -10.46 1.90 15.44
N PHE A 123 -9.22 1.51 15.77
CA PHE A 123 -8.82 0.11 15.75
C PHE A 123 -8.07 -0.31 17.02
N GLU A 124 -8.17 -1.60 17.32
CA GLU A 124 -7.52 -2.27 18.44
C GLU A 124 -7.16 -3.69 18.03
N ASN A 125 -5.96 -4.15 18.36
CA ASN A 125 -5.47 -5.48 18.01
C ASN A 125 -5.33 -6.36 19.25
N PHE A 126 -5.65 -7.66 19.12
CA PHE A 126 -5.66 -8.63 20.20
C PHE A 126 -4.91 -9.89 19.78
N ASN A 127 -4.17 -10.43 20.71
CA ASN A 127 -3.63 -11.78 20.63
C ASN A 127 -4.23 -12.64 21.75
N ASP A 128 -5.33 -13.31 21.46
CA ASP A 128 -6.00 -14.20 22.39
C ASP A 128 -5.47 -15.65 22.29
N THR A 129 -4.37 -15.86 21.58
CA THR A 129 -3.73 -17.17 21.39
C THR A 129 -2.58 -17.36 22.40
N ASP A 130 -1.98 -18.55 22.40
CA ASP A 130 -0.80 -18.91 23.22
C ASP A 130 0.53 -18.74 22.44
N GLU A 131 0.47 -18.29 21.17
CA GLU A 131 1.62 -18.05 20.34
C GLU A 131 1.89 -16.55 20.14
N LEU A 132 3.12 -16.24 19.69
CA LEU A 132 3.48 -14.87 19.30
C LEU A 132 2.74 -14.48 18.01
N GLN A 133 2.02 -13.37 18.04
CA GLN A 133 1.41 -12.78 16.86
C GLN A 133 2.35 -11.71 16.29
N VAL A 134 2.65 -11.83 14.98
CA VAL A 134 3.45 -10.86 14.25
C VAL A 134 2.77 -10.47 12.95
N ARG A 135 2.68 -9.17 12.69
CA ARG A 135 2.19 -8.65 11.41
C ARG A 135 3.13 -7.60 10.83
N LEU A 136 3.16 -7.53 9.51
CA LEU A 136 3.64 -6.37 8.79
C LEU A 136 2.46 -5.43 8.57
N SER A 137 2.60 -4.19 9.02
CA SER A 137 1.60 -3.14 8.84
C SER A 137 2.11 -2.14 7.82
N TYR A 138 1.41 -2.06 6.68
CA TYR A 138 1.74 -1.13 5.60
C TYR A 138 0.84 0.09 5.70
N SER A 139 1.43 1.28 5.56
CA SER A 139 0.70 2.54 5.72
C SER A 139 1.14 3.60 4.70
N ASN A 140 0.28 4.59 4.47
CA ASN A 140 0.65 5.80 3.75
C ASN A 140 1.09 6.95 4.69
N SER A 141 1.39 6.63 5.96
CA SER A 141 1.85 7.64 6.93
C SER A 141 3.07 8.43 6.47
N PRO A 142 4.10 7.85 5.78
CA PRO A 142 5.24 8.63 5.30
C PRO A 142 4.85 9.74 4.33
N LEU A 143 3.83 9.53 3.51
CA LEU A 143 3.29 10.56 2.62
C LEU A 143 2.66 11.71 3.44
N LEU A 144 1.82 11.37 4.41
CA LEU A 144 1.14 12.36 5.26
C LEU A 144 2.13 13.11 6.16
N GLU A 145 3.17 12.44 6.66
CA GLU A 145 4.26 13.04 7.42
C GLU A 145 5.05 14.05 6.56
N LYS A 146 5.35 13.73 5.29
CA LYS A 146 5.99 14.66 4.35
C LYS A 146 5.15 15.88 4.04
N LEU A 147 3.84 15.71 3.97
CA LEU A 147 2.89 16.79 3.78
C LEU A 147 2.64 17.58 5.08
N ASN A 148 3.19 17.12 6.21
CA ASN A 148 2.96 17.67 7.57
C ASN A 148 1.47 17.69 7.98
N VAL A 149 0.75 16.63 7.61
CA VAL A 149 -0.69 16.47 7.91
C VAL A 149 -1.01 15.11 8.56
N TYR A 150 0.00 14.37 9.04
CA TYR A 150 -0.24 13.14 9.78
C TYR A 150 -0.80 13.46 11.16
N ILE A 151 -1.98 12.91 11.48
CA ILE A 151 -2.69 13.10 12.74
C ILE A 151 -3.01 11.73 13.31
N ALA A 152 -2.69 11.52 14.59
CA ALA A 152 -3.01 10.32 15.33
C ALA A 152 -3.59 10.66 16.71
N GLU A 153 -4.50 9.82 17.19
CA GLU A 153 -5.11 9.93 18.53
C GLU A 153 -5.04 8.59 19.24
N GLU A 154 -4.59 8.61 20.48
CA GLU A 154 -4.65 7.47 21.39
C GLU A 154 -5.95 7.53 22.22
N GLU A 155 -6.55 6.36 22.46
CA GLU A 155 -7.79 6.20 23.26
C GLU A 155 -8.93 7.18 22.82
N PRO A 156 -9.24 7.28 21.49
CA PRO A 156 -10.30 8.15 21.03
C PRO A 156 -11.66 7.68 21.57
N PRO A 157 -12.65 8.60 21.70
CA PRO A 157 -13.99 8.21 22.09
C PRO A 157 -14.59 7.20 21.09
N LEU A 158 -15.08 6.05 21.56
CA LEU A 158 -15.60 4.98 20.71
C LEU A 158 -16.83 5.39 19.87
N ASN A 159 -17.52 6.45 20.23
CA ASN A 159 -18.71 6.94 19.52
C ASN A 159 -18.43 8.07 18.51
N SER A 160 -17.16 8.35 18.19
CA SER A 160 -16.80 9.48 17.34
C SER A 160 -16.89 9.20 15.83
N THR A 161 -17.17 7.95 15.43
CA THR A 161 -17.23 7.54 14.02
C THR A 161 -18.62 7.60 13.38
N ALA A 162 -19.69 7.78 14.18
CA ALA A 162 -21.03 8.00 13.64
C ALA A 162 -21.18 9.45 13.11
N THR A 163 -20.44 9.80 12.07
CA THR A 163 -20.76 10.99 11.29
C THR A 163 -22.07 10.74 10.56
N LYS A 164 -23.09 11.53 10.87
CA LYS A 164 -24.31 11.52 10.06
C LYS A 164 -23.93 11.77 8.59
N PRO A 165 -24.61 11.11 7.65
CA PRO A 165 -24.37 11.36 6.24
C PRO A 165 -24.46 12.87 5.94
N ALA A 166 -23.48 13.40 5.23
CA ALA A 166 -23.38 14.84 4.95
C ALA A 166 -24.63 15.43 4.26
N HIS A 167 -25.41 14.60 3.53
CA HIS A 167 -26.65 15.01 2.89
C HIS A 167 -27.79 15.38 3.86
N GLU A 168 -27.72 14.99 5.15
CA GLU A 168 -28.70 15.42 6.16
C GLU A 168 -28.44 16.83 6.71
N ILE A 169 -27.30 17.44 6.36
CA ILE A 169 -26.84 18.71 6.93
C ILE A 169 -27.12 19.90 5.98
N VAL A 170 -27.45 19.64 4.71
CA VAL A 170 -27.61 20.70 3.71
C VAL A 170 -28.99 21.30 3.80
N ASP A 171 -29.09 22.47 4.48
CA ASP A 171 -30.25 23.36 4.40
C ASP A 171 -30.34 23.90 2.97
N SER A 172 -31.36 23.45 2.22
CA SER A 172 -31.57 23.81 0.81
C SER A 172 -31.69 25.30 0.57
N ALA A 173 -32.09 26.09 1.60
CA ALA A 173 -32.17 27.54 1.52
C ALA A 173 -30.80 28.24 1.52
N LYS A 174 -29.72 27.53 1.90
CA LYS A 174 -28.36 28.07 1.95
C LYS A 174 -27.46 27.56 0.80
N THR A 175 -27.96 26.72 -0.07
CA THR A 175 -27.22 26.21 -1.21
C THR A 175 -27.31 27.14 -2.42
N ASN A 176 -26.22 27.24 -3.17
CA ASN A 176 -26.22 28.02 -4.43
C ASN A 176 -27.25 27.44 -5.41
N PRO A 177 -28.27 28.20 -5.84
CA PRO A 177 -29.37 27.70 -6.68
C PRO A 177 -28.94 27.36 -8.12
N PHE A 178 -27.78 27.83 -8.59
CA PHE A 178 -27.33 27.66 -9.95
C PHE A 178 -26.64 26.29 -10.17
N GLY A 179 -26.20 25.61 -9.11
CA GLY A 179 -25.58 24.31 -9.21
C GLY A 179 -24.22 24.32 -9.92
N THR A 180 -23.81 23.14 -10.39
CA THR A 180 -22.59 22.97 -11.19
C THR A 180 -22.91 23.04 -12.66
N PHE A 181 -22.19 23.87 -13.42
CA PHE A 181 -22.43 24.09 -14.84
C PHE A 181 -21.16 24.37 -15.63
N PRO A 182 -21.13 24.05 -16.96
CA PRO A 182 -20.03 24.42 -17.83
C PRO A 182 -20.01 25.94 -18.06
N LEU A 183 -18.82 26.54 -17.99
CA LEU A 183 -18.62 27.96 -18.27
C LEU A 183 -18.43 28.22 -19.78
N SER A 184 -17.84 27.27 -20.49
CA SER A 184 -17.52 27.37 -21.91
C SER A 184 -17.51 26.00 -22.57
N GLU A 185 -17.52 25.98 -23.91
CA GLU A 185 -17.37 24.77 -24.74
C GLU A 185 -15.97 24.12 -24.57
N ASP A 186 -14.97 24.88 -24.10
CA ASP A 186 -13.61 24.41 -23.84
C ASP A 186 -13.49 23.50 -22.60
N GLY A 187 -14.60 23.21 -21.91
CA GLY A 187 -14.64 22.28 -20.80
C GLY A 187 -14.30 22.89 -19.42
N ALA A 188 -14.29 24.20 -19.28
CA ALA A 188 -14.23 24.86 -17.97
C ALA A 188 -15.57 24.77 -17.25
N TRP A 189 -15.55 24.45 -15.95
CA TRP A 189 -16.75 24.29 -15.12
C TRP A 189 -16.67 25.13 -13.86
N LEU A 190 -17.83 25.57 -13.38
CA LEU A 190 -17.98 26.14 -12.05
C LEU A 190 -18.81 25.21 -11.17
N MET A 191 -18.40 25.10 -9.91
CA MET A 191 -19.04 24.27 -8.90
C MET A 191 -19.29 25.10 -7.65
N PRO A 192 -20.49 25.00 -7.03
CA PRO A 192 -20.78 25.67 -5.77
C PRO A 192 -19.85 25.22 -4.64
N TYR A 193 -19.53 26.13 -3.73
CA TYR A 193 -18.68 25.88 -2.57
C TYR A 193 -19.24 24.77 -1.66
N GLU A 194 -20.56 24.65 -1.58
CA GLU A 194 -21.25 23.63 -0.78
C GLU A 194 -20.90 22.19 -1.24
N ARG A 195 -20.58 22.00 -2.53
CA ARG A 195 -20.09 20.70 -3.04
C ARG A 195 -18.68 20.40 -2.55
N LEU A 196 -17.84 21.41 -2.37
CA LEU A 196 -16.49 21.24 -1.85
C LEU A 196 -16.50 20.79 -0.39
N ILE A 197 -17.37 21.40 0.44
CA ILE A 197 -17.45 21.10 1.88
C ILE A 197 -18.35 19.90 2.20
N ASN A 198 -19.12 19.41 1.24
CA ASN A 198 -19.92 18.19 1.32
C ASN A 198 -19.63 17.31 0.10
N PRO A 199 -18.42 16.71 0.04
CA PRO A 199 -18.08 15.81 -1.04
C PRO A 199 -18.95 14.55 -0.99
N ASP A 200 -19.11 13.89 -2.15
CA ASP A 200 -19.80 12.62 -2.21
C ASP A 200 -19.17 11.62 -1.23
N HIS A 201 -20.02 11.03 -0.40
CA HIS A 201 -19.58 10.08 0.61
C HIS A 201 -19.27 8.73 -0.04
N VAL A 202 -18.05 8.25 0.19
CA VAL A 202 -17.64 6.90 -0.17
C VAL A 202 -17.42 6.12 1.13
N GLU A 203 -18.27 5.14 1.39
CA GLU A 203 -18.14 4.32 2.58
C GLU A 203 -16.91 3.40 2.45
N LEU A 204 -15.92 3.63 3.29
CA LEU A 204 -14.78 2.74 3.45
C LEU A 204 -15.08 1.74 4.57
N ARG A 205 -14.96 0.47 4.26
CA ARG A 205 -15.17 -0.62 5.22
C ARG A 205 -13.86 -1.37 5.43
N PRO A 206 -13.60 -1.88 6.65
CA PRO A 206 -12.52 -2.80 6.84
C PRO A 206 -12.82 -4.10 6.07
N LEU A 207 -11.88 -4.51 5.22
CA LEU A 207 -11.95 -5.69 4.38
C LEU A 207 -10.98 -6.75 4.91
N HIS A 208 -11.29 -8.03 4.65
CA HIS A 208 -10.48 -9.17 5.05
C HIS A 208 -10.36 -10.15 3.90
N TRP A 209 -9.14 -10.55 3.60
CA TRP A 209 -8.80 -11.57 2.61
C TRP A 209 -8.14 -12.76 3.31
N PRO A 210 -8.93 -13.80 3.68
CA PRO A 210 -8.37 -15.01 4.26
C PRO A 210 -7.43 -15.72 3.27
N TRP A 211 -6.22 -16.04 3.72
CA TRP A 211 -5.20 -16.67 2.87
C TRP A 211 -5.67 -17.93 2.16
N GLN A 212 -6.40 -18.80 2.86
CA GLN A 212 -6.87 -20.05 2.24
C GLN A 212 -7.79 -19.79 1.04
N SER A 213 -8.68 -18.79 1.14
CA SER A 213 -9.55 -18.39 0.04
C SER A 213 -8.76 -17.77 -1.12
N VAL A 214 -7.85 -16.85 -0.80
CA VAL A 214 -6.96 -16.22 -1.80
C VAL A 214 -6.09 -17.25 -2.50
N LYS A 215 -5.51 -18.19 -1.73
CA LYS A 215 -4.66 -19.25 -2.28
C LYS A 215 -5.43 -20.15 -3.24
N ALA A 216 -6.68 -20.50 -2.91
CA ALA A 216 -7.52 -21.32 -3.79
C ALA A 216 -7.73 -20.66 -5.16
N GLU A 217 -7.89 -19.33 -5.21
CA GLU A 217 -8.02 -18.60 -6.47
C GLU A 217 -6.66 -18.49 -7.21
N LEU A 218 -5.56 -18.28 -6.48
CA LEU A 218 -4.22 -18.27 -7.07
C LEU A 218 -3.83 -19.64 -7.67
N ASP A 219 -4.23 -20.74 -7.01
CA ASP A 219 -3.96 -22.09 -7.52
C ASP A 219 -4.68 -22.34 -8.87
N LYS A 220 -5.84 -21.74 -9.10
CA LYS A 220 -6.50 -21.77 -10.43
C LYS A 220 -5.65 -21.07 -11.48
N LEU A 221 -5.11 -19.88 -11.19
CA LEU A 221 -4.20 -19.17 -12.11
C LEU A 221 -2.89 -19.91 -12.33
N LYS A 222 -2.33 -20.49 -11.27
CA LYS A 222 -1.10 -21.29 -11.33
C LYS A 222 -1.25 -22.47 -12.30
N ASN A 223 -2.41 -23.13 -12.28
CA ASN A 223 -2.69 -24.33 -13.05
C ASN A 223 -3.11 -24.07 -14.51
N LEU A 224 -3.15 -22.82 -14.97
CA LEU A 224 -3.47 -22.48 -16.39
C LEU A 224 -2.39 -22.96 -17.37
N GLY A 225 -1.24 -23.45 -16.89
CA GLY A 225 -0.19 -23.98 -17.73
C GLY A 225 0.61 -22.92 -18.49
N THR A 226 1.48 -23.38 -19.39
CA THR A 226 2.43 -22.53 -20.13
C THR A 226 1.78 -21.68 -21.22
N SER A 227 0.58 -22.03 -21.67
CA SER A 227 -0.18 -21.22 -22.64
C SER A 227 -0.74 -19.93 -22.08
N TYR A 228 -0.82 -19.81 -20.74
CA TYR A 228 -1.26 -18.57 -20.10
C TYR A 228 -0.09 -17.59 -19.96
N ALA A 229 -0.16 -16.53 -20.73
CA ALA A 229 0.86 -15.49 -20.80
C ALA A 229 0.71 -14.38 -19.76
N GLY A 230 -0.43 -14.31 -19.06
CA GLY A 230 -0.73 -13.25 -18.08
C GLY A 230 0.01 -13.42 -16.77
N ARG A 231 -0.05 -12.35 -15.97
CA ARG A 231 0.46 -12.37 -14.59
C ARG A 231 -0.45 -13.21 -13.71
N ARG A 232 0.13 -14.06 -12.85
CA ARG A 232 -0.62 -14.92 -11.91
C ARG A 232 -0.73 -14.24 -10.56
N LEU A 233 -1.55 -13.20 -10.52
CA LEU A 233 -1.78 -12.39 -9.32
C LEU A 233 -3.21 -11.86 -9.29
N TYR A 234 -3.67 -11.51 -8.11
CA TYR A 234 -4.88 -10.73 -7.89
C TYR A 234 -4.57 -9.46 -7.12
N LEU A 235 -5.22 -8.36 -7.50
CA LEU A 235 -5.35 -7.20 -6.64
C LEU A 235 -6.33 -7.52 -5.52
N MET A 236 -5.97 -7.16 -4.29
CA MET A 236 -6.89 -7.08 -3.16
C MET A 236 -7.68 -5.77 -3.30
N TYR A 237 -8.74 -5.83 -4.06
CA TYR A 237 -9.47 -4.67 -4.55
C TYR A 237 -10.57 -4.24 -3.58
N ASP A 238 -10.61 -2.95 -3.27
CA ASP A 238 -11.73 -2.29 -2.59
C ASP A 238 -12.56 -1.51 -3.62
N PRO A 239 -13.82 -1.90 -3.89
CA PRO A 239 -14.69 -1.18 -4.83
C PRO A 239 -14.88 0.30 -4.50
N ALA A 240 -14.73 0.71 -3.22
CA ALA A 240 -14.81 2.10 -2.80
C ALA A 240 -13.71 2.99 -3.39
N THR A 241 -12.61 2.42 -3.86
CA THR A 241 -11.51 3.16 -4.51
C THR A 241 -11.82 3.53 -5.97
N GLY A 242 -12.90 2.98 -6.55
CA GLY A 242 -13.38 3.30 -7.89
C GLY A 242 -12.30 3.07 -8.96
N ARG A 243 -12.14 4.05 -9.85
CA ARG A 243 -11.23 3.95 -11.01
C ARG A 243 -9.75 3.80 -10.66
N THR A 244 -9.33 4.04 -9.42
CA THR A 244 -7.94 3.90 -9.01
C THR A 244 -7.55 2.44 -8.72
N ASN A 245 -8.54 1.55 -8.60
CA ASN A 245 -8.36 0.11 -8.41
C ASN A 245 -7.45 -0.23 -7.23
N GLY A 246 -7.60 0.47 -6.12
CA GLY A 246 -6.77 0.30 -4.95
C GLY A 246 -7.29 -0.72 -3.94
N THR A 247 -6.45 -1.12 -3.01
CA THR A 247 -6.84 -1.68 -1.72
C THR A 247 -7.18 -0.56 -0.74
N THR A 248 -6.50 0.57 -0.93
CA THR A 248 -6.78 1.87 -0.32
C THR A 248 -6.74 2.94 -1.41
N HIS A 249 -7.10 4.18 -1.10
CA HIS A 249 -7.03 5.28 -2.07
C HIS A 249 -5.60 5.61 -2.54
N THR A 250 -4.57 5.25 -1.77
CA THR A 250 -3.18 5.62 -2.06
C THR A 250 -2.31 4.46 -2.51
N PHE A 251 -2.65 3.23 -2.14
CA PHE A 251 -1.90 2.05 -2.55
C PHE A 251 -2.79 0.82 -2.71
N PHE A 252 -2.31 -0.15 -3.46
CA PHE A 252 -2.90 -1.47 -3.53
C PHE A 252 -1.97 -2.54 -2.94
N ALA A 253 -2.58 -3.64 -2.55
CA ALA A 253 -1.93 -4.90 -2.25
C ALA A 253 -2.23 -5.90 -3.37
N THR A 254 -1.23 -6.64 -3.81
CA THR A 254 -1.40 -7.82 -4.68
C THR A 254 -0.84 -9.05 -4.02
N ILE A 255 -1.52 -10.17 -4.24
CA ILE A 255 -0.98 -11.50 -3.96
C ILE A 255 -0.63 -12.15 -5.28
N THR A 256 0.62 -12.61 -5.39
CA THR A 256 1.17 -13.24 -6.58
C THR A 256 1.58 -14.67 -6.28
N VAL A 257 1.30 -15.57 -7.21
CA VAL A 257 2.01 -16.85 -7.34
C VAL A 257 2.88 -16.80 -8.58
N ARG A 258 4.19 -16.98 -8.40
CA ARG A 258 5.14 -17.15 -9.51
C ARG A 258 5.59 -18.59 -9.54
N PRO A 259 5.19 -19.38 -10.56
CA PRO A 259 5.68 -20.74 -10.73
C PRO A 259 7.21 -20.79 -10.80
N LYS A 260 7.79 -21.93 -10.42
CA LYS A 260 9.23 -22.15 -10.51
C LYS A 260 9.79 -21.88 -11.92
N ASN A 261 11.04 -21.42 -11.97
CA ASN A 261 11.80 -21.17 -13.20
C ASN A 261 11.16 -20.14 -14.15
N ILE A 262 10.44 -19.16 -13.60
CA ILE A 262 9.89 -18.04 -14.37
C ILE A 262 10.79 -16.80 -14.20
N VAL A 263 11.06 -16.13 -15.31
CA VAL A 263 11.72 -14.83 -15.36
C VAL A 263 10.76 -13.84 -16.01
N ASP A 264 10.42 -12.79 -15.28
CA ASP A 264 9.57 -11.72 -15.80
C ASP A 264 10.34 -10.82 -16.76
N ARG A 265 9.66 -10.19 -17.72
CA ARG A 265 10.29 -9.19 -18.59
C ARG A 265 10.63 -7.93 -17.80
N PRO A 266 11.79 -7.30 -18.10
CA PRO A 266 12.12 -6.01 -17.56
C PRO A 266 11.09 -4.95 -17.99
N HIS A 267 10.67 -4.15 -17.01
CA HIS A 267 9.75 -3.03 -17.18
C HIS A 267 10.04 -1.96 -16.12
N ARG A 268 9.39 -0.82 -16.20
CA ARG A 268 9.45 0.22 -15.17
C ARG A 268 8.13 0.96 -15.04
N HIS A 269 7.89 1.51 -13.89
CA HIS A 269 6.77 2.37 -13.57
C HIS A 269 7.15 3.36 -12.48
N VAL A 270 6.43 4.49 -12.37
CA VAL A 270 6.75 5.50 -11.35
C VAL A 270 6.35 5.09 -9.95
N SER A 271 5.41 4.15 -9.81
CA SER A 271 5.01 3.66 -8.50
C SER A 271 6.13 2.88 -7.83
N ALA A 272 6.29 3.09 -6.52
CA ALA A 272 7.15 2.26 -5.69
C ALA A 272 6.52 0.88 -5.48
N ALA A 273 7.35 -0.17 -5.37
CA ALA A 273 6.90 -1.53 -5.06
C ALA A 273 7.71 -2.14 -3.92
N VAL A 274 6.98 -2.55 -2.88
CA VAL A 274 7.51 -3.24 -1.70
C VAL A 274 6.97 -4.66 -1.69
N ASN A 275 7.85 -5.65 -1.75
CA ASN A 275 7.51 -7.08 -1.80
C ASN A 275 7.87 -7.76 -0.48
N TYR A 276 6.99 -8.58 0.06
CA TYR A 276 7.30 -9.55 1.09
C TYR A 276 7.13 -10.95 0.51
N TYR A 277 8.22 -11.70 0.47
CA TYR A 277 8.24 -13.08 -0.02
C TYR A 277 7.95 -14.01 1.15
N PHE A 278 6.85 -14.75 1.12
CA PHE A 278 6.49 -15.64 2.23
C PHE A 278 6.56 -17.15 1.88
N HIS A 279 6.90 -17.46 0.62
CA HIS A 279 7.24 -18.81 0.19
C HIS A 279 8.16 -18.75 -1.02
N GLY A 280 9.09 -19.69 -1.09
CA GLY A 280 10.00 -19.85 -2.22
C GLY A 280 11.20 -18.91 -2.18
N ARG A 281 12.00 -18.95 -3.24
CA ARG A 281 13.22 -18.16 -3.42
C ARG A 281 13.41 -17.72 -4.86
N GLY A 282 14.13 -16.61 -5.02
CA GLY A 282 14.35 -16.05 -6.35
C GLY A 282 15.33 -14.90 -6.33
N TYR A 283 15.19 -14.04 -7.33
CA TYR A 283 15.93 -12.80 -7.41
C TYR A 283 15.14 -11.72 -8.16
N SER A 284 15.48 -10.48 -7.88
CA SER A 284 15.06 -9.32 -8.67
C SER A 284 16.29 -8.69 -9.33
N THR A 285 16.14 -8.27 -10.58
CA THR A 285 17.16 -7.44 -11.22
C THR A 285 16.62 -6.01 -11.26
N VAL A 286 17.36 -5.06 -10.68
CA VAL A 286 16.98 -3.64 -10.66
C VAL A 286 18.15 -2.83 -11.19
N GLU A 287 17.92 -2.02 -12.23
CA GLU A 287 18.98 -1.26 -12.92
C GLU A 287 20.19 -2.14 -13.27
N GLY A 288 19.94 -3.37 -13.78
CA GLY A 288 20.95 -4.34 -14.16
C GLY A 288 21.66 -5.07 -13.02
N LYS A 289 21.39 -4.70 -11.76
CA LYS A 289 21.98 -5.35 -10.60
C LYS A 289 21.00 -6.38 -10.00
N ARG A 290 21.52 -7.58 -9.71
CA ARG A 290 20.76 -8.70 -9.14
C ARG A 290 20.73 -8.66 -7.62
N TYR A 291 19.57 -8.92 -7.06
CA TYR A 291 19.27 -8.97 -5.62
C TYR A 291 18.57 -10.29 -5.32
N GLU A 292 19.24 -11.17 -4.56
CA GLU A 292 18.69 -12.47 -4.15
C GLU A 292 17.76 -12.30 -2.94
N TRP A 293 16.65 -13.03 -2.95
CA TRP A 293 15.70 -13.10 -1.86
C TRP A 293 15.14 -14.51 -1.67
N GLU A 294 14.61 -14.77 -0.48
CA GLU A 294 13.96 -16.01 -0.09
C GLU A 294 12.76 -15.73 0.84
N ALA A 295 12.02 -16.79 1.19
CA ALA A 295 10.87 -16.67 2.08
C ALA A 295 11.26 -16.02 3.43
N GLY A 296 10.51 -15.00 3.83
CA GLY A 296 10.73 -14.16 4.99
C GLY A 296 11.47 -12.85 4.68
N ASP A 297 12.01 -12.66 3.47
CA ASP A 297 12.65 -11.41 3.07
C ASP A 297 11.63 -10.35 2.67
N LEU A 298 11.93 -9.08 3.00
CA LEU A 298 11.20 -7.89 2.56
C LEU A 298 12.08 -7.08 1.61
N MET A 299 11.54 -6.60 0.50
CA MET A 299 12.32 -5.88 -0.51
C MET A 299 11.60 -4.65 -1.03
N LEU A 300 12.28 -3.50 -1.09
CA LEU A 300 11.93 -2.41 -1.99
C LEU A 300 12.51 -2.76 -3.38
N SER A 301 11.68 -3.27 -4.27
CA SER A 301 12.10 -3.80 -5.56
C SER A 301 11.99 -2.81 -6.71
N ALA A 302 11.04 -1.90 -6.64
CA ALA A 302 10.88 -0.80 -7.58
C ALA A 302 10.89 0.52 -6.81
N PRO A 303 12.03 1.19 -6.71
CA PRO A 303 12.12 2.49 -6.04
C PRO A 303 11.68 3.66 -6.96
N GLY A 304 10.52 3.54 -7.59
CA GLY A 304 10.03 4.47 -8.62
C GLY A 304 10.48 4.04 -10.03
N TRP A 305 10.94 4.96 -10.88
CA TRP A 305 11.20 4.78 -12.31
C TRP A 305 12.38 3.85 -12.67
N ALA A 306 12.78 2.94 -11.78
CA ALA A 306 13.85 1.98 -12.02
C ALA A 306 13.38 0.82 -12.91
N ILE A 307 14.22 0.42 -13.86
CA ILE A 307 14.00 -0.80 -14.66
C ILE A 307 14.19 -2.01 -13.75
N HIS A 308 13.18 -2.87 -13.66
CA HIS A 308 13.22 -4.05 -12.81
C HIS A 308 12.47 -5.25 -13.41
N ASN A 309 12.85 -6.43 -12.93
CA ASN A 309 12.12 -7.68 -13.15
C ASN A 309 12.37 -8.64 -11.99
N HIS A 310 11.56 -9.71 -11.93
CA HIS A 310 11.62 -10.72 -10.90
C HIS A 310 11.75 -12.11 -11.52
N ALA A 311 12.40 -13.02 -10.81
CA ALA A 311 12.55 -14.41 -11.22
C ALA A 311 12.39 -15.36 -10.03
N SER A 312 11.66 -16.46 -10.22
CA SER A 312 11.64 -17.60 -9.32
C SER A 312 12.76 -18.57 -9.67
N LYS A 313 13.27 -19.27 -8.65
CA LYS A 313 14.20 -20.39 -8.85
C LYS A 313 13.43 -21.72 -8.99
N ASP A 314 13.86 -22.72 -8.30
CA ASP A 314 13.46 -24.13 -8.37
C ASP A 314 12.16 -24.49 -7.66
N GLU A 315 11.49 -23.51 -7.07
CA GLU A 315 10.21 -23.65 -6.37
C GLU A 315 9.25 -22.50 -6.70
N ASP A 316 7.97 -22.72 -6.45
CA ASP A 316 6.95 -21.67 -6.59
C ASP A 316 7.17 -20.59 -5.54
N VAL A 317 6.92 -19.33 -5.91
CA VAL A 317 7.04 -18.19 -5.02
C VAL A 317 5.67 -17.60 -4.75
N TYR A 318 5.36 -17.35 -3.47
CA TYR A 318 4.24 -16.50 -3.09
C TYR A 318 4.76 -15.21 -2.49
N GLU A 319 4.22 -14.11 -2.96
CA GLU A 319 4.59 -12.77 -2.51
C GLU A 319 3.38 -11.86 -2.33
N LEU A 320 3.43 -11.03 -1.29
CA LEU A 320 2.59 -9.85 -1.15
C LEU A 320 3.36 -8.64 -1.68
N THR A 321 2.75 -7.86 -2.57
CA THR A 321 3.35 -6.63 -3.09
C THR A 321 2.45 -5.45 -2.78
N ILE A 322 3.00 -4.40 -2.19
CA ILE A 322 2.35 -3.11 -1.97
C ILE A 322 2.93 -2.10 -2.95
N GLN A 323 2.05 -1.38 -3.67
CA GLN A 323 2.45 -0.31 -4.59
C GLN A 323 1.56 0.92 -4.45
N ASP A 324 2.13 2.11 -4.57
CA ASP A 324 1.43 3.39 -4.50
C ASP A 324 0.80 3.83 -5.85
N GLN A 325 0.56 2.88 -6.74
CA GLN A 325 -0.03 3.11 -8.05
C GLN A 325 -1.40 3.82 -8.01
N PRO A 326 -2.35 3.50 -7.10
CA PRO A 326 -3.62 4.20 -7.01
C PRO A 326 -3.48 5.71 -6.82
N MET A 327 -2.52 6.14 -6.00
CA MET A 327 -2.18 7.55 -5.82
C MET A 327 -1.73 8.18 -7.15
N HIS A 328 -0.84 7.52 -7.89
CA HIS A 328 -0.38 8.01 -9.19
C HIS A 328 -1.49 8.06 -10.24
N LEU A 329 -2.45 7.12 -10.20
CA LEU A 329 -3.65 7.19 -11.04
C LEU A 329 -4.52 8.39 -10.68
N ALA A 330 -4.73 8.66 -9.38
CA ALA A 330 -5.49 9.81 -8.92
C ALA A 330 -4.85 11.15 -9.33
N LEU A 331 -3.51 11.21 -9.27
CA LEU A 331 -2.73 12.38 -9.67
C LEU A 331 -2.56 12.53 -11.20
N GLY A 332 -2.97 11.54 -11.99
CA GLY A 332 -2.72 11.53 -13.44
C GLY A 332 -1.23 11.46 -13.80
N SER A 333 -0.42 10.84 -12.96
CA SER A 333 1.05 10.79 -13.08
C SER A 333 1.61 9.38 -13.27
N LEU A 334 0.77 8.36 -13.47
CA LEU A 334 1.21 6.96 -13.58
C LEU A 334 1.86 6.69 -14.94
N LEU A 335 3.15 6.96 -15.06
CA LEU A 335 3.94 6.50 -16.19
C LEU A 335 4.29 5.02 -16.02
N TRP A 336 4.10 4.26 -17.11
CA TRP A 336 4.41 2.84 -17.20
C TRP A 336 5.09 2.52 -18.52
N HIS A 337 6.16 1.75 -18.47
CA HIS A 337 6.95 1.34 -19.62
C HIS A 337 7.10 -0.18 -19.61
N GLU A 338 6.13 -0.89 -20.19
CA GLU A 338 6.09 -2.36 -20.21
C GLU A 338 7.04 -2.95 -21.26
N ASP A 339 7.08 -2.38 -22.47
CA ASP A 339 8.06 -2.75 -23.50
C ASP A 339 9.09 -1.62 -23.64
N LEU A 340 10.28 -1.86 -23.11
CA LEU A 340 11.36 -0.88 -23.08
C LEU A 340 11.87 -0.44 -24.45
N ARG A 341 11.44 -1.10 -25.54
CA ARG A 341 11.74 -0.70 -26.93
C ARG A 341 10.79 0.36 -27.47
N GLY A 342 9.62 0.50 -26.86
CA GLY A 342 8.60 1.47 -27.21
C GLY A 342 8.62 2.68 -26.30
N GLU A 343 7.56 3.51 -26.39
CA GLU A 343 7.37 4.68 -25.53
C GLU A 343 6.62 4.33 -24.24
N PRO A 344 6.92 4.99 -23.12
CA PRO A 344 6.14 4.84 -21.91
C PRO A 344 4.71 5.38 -22.11
N LYS A 345 3.77 4.84 -21.36
CA LYS A 345 2.36 5.26 -21.38
C LYS A 345 1.96 5.91 -20.07
N LEU A 346 1.16 6.95 -20.17
CA LEU A 346 0.51 7.58 -19.03
C LEU A 346 -0.83 6.88 -18.79
N LEU A 347 -0.84 5.91 -17.87
CA LEU A 347 -2.03 5.11 -17.58
C LEU A 347 -3.12 5.95 -16.90
N GLY A 348 -4.38 5.62 -17.20
CA GLY A 348 -5.55 6.35 -16.68
C GLY A 348 -5.94 7.60 -17.48
N LEU A 349 -5.05 8.12 -18.36
CA LEU A 349 -5.31 9.22 -19.28
C LEU A 349 -5.13 8.79 -20.75
N SER A 350 -4.32 7.76 -21.01
CA SER A 350 -4.15 7.14 -22.32
C SER A 350 -4.60 5.68 -22.29
N SER A 351 -4.68 5.06 -23.47
CA SER A 351 -4.97 3.61 -23.58
C SER A 351 -3.89 2.80 -22.87
N GLY A 352 -4.29 1.71 -22.21
CA GLY A 352 -3.39 0.76 -21.57
C GLY A 352 -2.58 -0.07 -22.57
N PHE A 353 -2.06 -1.19 -22.10
CA PHE A 353 -1.29 -2.17 -22.90
C PHE A 353 -1.69 -3.59 -22.49
N ALA A 354 -1.45 -4.55 -23.36
CA ALA A 354 -1.57 -5.96 -23.02
C ALA A 354 -0.33 -6.40 -22.22
N THR A 355 -0.53 -7.00 -21.05
CA THR A 355 0.56 -7.65 -20.32
C THR A 355 0.91 -8.94 -21.04
N ASN A 356 2.12 -9.05 -21.56
CA ASN A 356 2.56 -10.25 -22.23
C ASN A 356 3.84 -10.78 -21.60
N ARG A 357 3.71 -11.88 -20.85
CA ARG A 357 4.85 -12.61 -20.28
C ARG A 357 5.31 -13.79 -21.11
N ALA A 358 4.54 -14.16 -22.11
CA ALA A 358 4.67 -15.46 -22.74
C ALA A 358 5.55 -15.49 -23.97
N MET A 359 6.35 -14.54 -24.22
CA MET A 359 7.34 -14.74 -25.29
C MET A 359 8.73 -14.50 -24.73
N VAL A 360 9.29 -15.57 -24.24
CA VAL A 360 10.72 -15.77 -24.16
C VAL A 360 11.13 -16.55 -25.40
#